data_78f27ca51d09c7c1ff5b151af79a133e
#
_entry.id   78f27ca51d09c7c1ff5b151af79a133e
#
_cell.length_a   1.000
_cell.length_b   1.000
_cell.length_c   1.000
_cell.angle_alpha   90.00
_cell.angle_beta   90.00
_cell.angle_gamma   90.00
#
_symmetry.space_group_name_H-M   'P 1'
#
loop_
_entity.id
_entity.type
_entity.pdbx_description
1 polymer ?
#
loop_
_entity_poly.entity_id
_entity_poly.type
_entity_poly.pdbx_seq_one_letter_code
_entity_poly.pdbx_strand_id
1 'polypeptide(L)'
;MRGSTIAIMGALLLTSALGAARPDWRWPALPHGIAAPDLPAGTSMSAAKVALGRRLFYDPILSQNGSMACADCHVQALGFSDGQPTHVGVTGEMGVRNVPGLANVAWRSGLTWTEAGLTTLEAQAMVPMTGVKPVEMGMAGDDADLARRLSADACYRRLFMQAFPGATDGPTYARVTAAIGAFQRTMISFGSPYDRGAMPPLARKGAAQFAASGCASCHSGADFTDGQVHYVGTAAPREADSSLYGGKPPPPGFEPPPEQFRTPSLRNVAVTGPWLHDGKSPSIESAIRRHAAVQLVNVDMPALLAFLDSLTDREFLTNRTFGPPPATCPAAI
;
A
#
# COMPACT_ATOMS: atom_id res chain seq x y z
N MET A 1 -59.34 -61.82 18.90
CA MET A 1 -58.06 -61.21 19.29
C MET A 1 -57.52 -60.51 18.06
N ARG A 2 -57.61 -59.17 17.99
CA ARG A 2 -57.17 -58.38 16.85
C ARG A 2 -55.84 -57.74 17.20
N GLY A 3 -54.75 -58.11 16.54
CA GLY A 3 -53.45 -57.51 16.73
C GLY A 3 -53.30 -56.26 15.86
N SER A 4 -53.05 -55.13 16.48
CA SER A 4 -52.75 -53.85 15.82
C SER A 4 -51.25 -53.74 15.57
N THR A 5 -50.84 -53.64 14.31
CA THR A 5 -49.46 -53.41 13.88
C THR A 5 -49.22 -51.89 13.83
N ILE A 6 -48.34 -51.40 14.69
CA ILE A 6 -47.90 -49.98 14.70
C ILE A 6 -46.74 -49.86 13.67
N ALA A 7 -46.96 -49.10 12.60
CA ALA A 7 -45.89 -48.71 11.66
C ALA A 7 -45.18 -47.48 12.20
N ILE A 8 -43.89 -47.63 12.51
CA ILE A 8 -42.99 -46.52 12.89
C ILE A 8 -42.43 -45.90 11.59
N MET A 9 -42.91 -44.71 11.23
CA MET A 9 -42.34 -43.88 10.16
C MET A 9 -41.07 -43.18 10.66
N GLY A 10 -39.92 -43.67 10.24
CA GLY A 10 -38.67 -43.01 10.48
C GLY A 10 -38.51 -41.76 9.61
N ALA A 11 -38.49 -40.57 10.22
CA ALA A 11 -38.15 -39.33 9.53
C ALA A 11 -36.65 -39.24 9.32
N LEU A 12 -36.22 -39.38 8.06
CA LEU A 12 -34.85 -39.06 7.66
C LEU A 12 -34.65 -37.54 7.73
N LEU A 13 -33.92 -37.06 8.73
CA LEU A 13 -33.40 -35.69 8.79
C LEU A 13 -32.26 -35.59 7.77
N LEU A 14 -32.53 -35.02 6.61
CA LEU A 14 -31.45 -34.53 5.72
C LEU A 14 -30.81 -33.32 6.36
N THR A 15 -29.68 -33.50 7.05
CA THR A 15 -28.79 -32.42 7.41
C THR A 15 -28.08 -31.90 6.16
N SER A 16 -28.61 -30.82 5.59
CA SER A 16 -27.92 -30.03 4.57
C SER A 16 -26.61 -29.50 5.21
N ALA A 17 -25.49 -30.14 4.93
CA ALA A 17 -24.19 -29.58 5.19
C ALA A 17 -24.09 -28.31 4.34
N LEU A 18 -24.32 -27.13 4.94
CA LEU A 18 -23.86 -25.88 4.35
C LEU A 18 -22.33 -26.01 4.20
N GLY A 19 -21.88 -26.37 3.02
CA GLY A 19 -20.47 -26.32 2.66
C GLY A 19 -20.00 -24.88 2.88
N ALA A 20 -19.10 -24.68 3.83
CA ALA A 20 -18.43 -23.40 3.99
C ALA A 20 -17.86 -23.01 2.62
N ALA A 21 -18.37 -21.93 2.04
CA ALA A 21 -17.86 -21.41 0.78
C ALA A 21 -16.35 -21.24 0.95
N ARG A 22 -15.59 -21.88 0.06
CA ARG A 22 -14.13 -21.71 0.08
C ARG A 22 -13.84 -20.21 -0.04
N PRO A 23 -12.91 -19.65 0.76
CA PRO A 23 -12.57 -18.25 0.63
C PRO A 23 -12.17 -17.98 -0.83
N ASP A 24 -12.80 -16.99 -1.43
CA ASP A 24 -12.65 -16.58 -2.85
C ASP A 24 -11.25 -15.99 -3.12
N TRP A 25 -10.39 -15.92 -2.09
CA TRP A 25 -9.05 -15.40 -2.14
C TRP A 25 -8.03 -16.36 -1.48
N ARG A 26 -6.91 -16.56 -2.19
CA ARG A 26 -5.73 -17.23 -1.65
C ARG A 26 -4.53 -16.33 -1.84
N TRP A 27 -3.80 -16.12 -0.76
CA TRP A 27 -2.51 -15.44 -0.85
C TRP A 27 -1.56 -16.25 -1.73
N PRO A 28 -0.68 -15.59 -2.53
CA PRO A 28 0.40 -16.28 -3.20
C PRO A 28 1.30 -16.97 -2.16
N ALA A 29 2.15 -17.89 -2.62
CA ALA A 29 3.12 -18.55 -1.73
C ALA A 29 4.05 -17.49 -1.11
N LEU A 30 3.99 -17.37 0.21
CA LEU A 30 4.86 -16.49 0.98
C LEU A 30 6.13 -17.22 1.39
N PRO A 31 7.26 -16.52 1.60
CA PRO A 31 8.47 -17.12 2.14
C PRO A 31 8.22 -17.80 3.49
N HIS A 32 9.05 -18.81 3.79
CA HIS A 32 8.98 -19.47 5.10
C HIS A 32 9.11 -18.47 6.25
N GLY A 33 8.20 -18.54 7.21
CA GLY A 33 8.17 -17.64 8.37
C GLY A 33 7.43 -16.33 8.15
N ILE A 34 6.95 -16.02 6.93
CA ILE A 34 6.08 -14.86 6.66
C ILE A 34 4.63 -15.31 6.72
N ALA A 35 3.89 -14.84 7.72
CA ALA A 35 2.45 -15.05 7.81
C ALA A 35 1.70 -14.20 6.78
N ALA A 36 0.52 -14.64 6.36
CA ALA A 36 -0.38 -13.79 5.57
C ALA A 36 -0.69 -12.49 6.36
N PRO A 37 -0.87 -11.35 5.66
CA PRO A 37 -1.19 -10.10 6.35
C PRO A 37 -2.57 -10.19 7.01
N ASP A 38 -2.67 -9.60 8.20
CA ASP A 38 -3.95 -9.43 8.88
C ASP A 38 -4.83 -8.46 8.11
N LEU A 39 -6.10 -8.81 7.98
CA LEU A 39 -7.08 -7.93 7.35
C LEU A 39 -7.81 -7.12 8.44
N PRO A 40 -7.98 -5.80 8.27
CA PRO A 40 -8.81 -5.01 9.15
C PRO A 40 -10.23 -5.58 9.27
N ALA A 41 -10.87 -5.40 10.43
CA ALA A 41 -12.24 -5.84 10.65
C ALA A 41 -13.18 -5.32 9.54
N GLY A 42 -14.03 -6.19 9.02
CA GLY A 42 -14.94 -5.86 7.90
C GLY A 42 -14.29 -5.85 6.52
N THR A 43 -12.98 -6.03 6.43
CA THR A 43 -12.26 -6.13 5.14
C THR A 43 -12.26 -7.57 4.65
N SER A 44 -12.46 -7.75 3.34
CA SER A 44 -12.35 -9.07 2.69
C SER A 44 -11.66 -8.95 1.35
N MET A 45 -10.90 -9.98 1.00
CA MET A 45 -10.24 -10.10 -0.29
C MET A 45 -11.07 -10.99 -1.24
N SER A 46 -11.10 -10.62 -2.52
CA SER A 46 -11.56 -11.48 -3.61
C SER A 46 -10.84 -11.14 -4.91
N ALA A 47 -10.78 -12.07 -5.85
CA ALA A 47 -10.20 -11.82 -7.16
C ALA A 47 -10.92 -10.64 -7.87
N ALA A 48 -12.24 -10.56 -7.74
CA ALA A 48 -13.05 -9.48 -8.31
C ALA A 48 -12.71 -8.11 -7.69
N LYS A 49 -12.52 -8.01 -6.37
CA LYS A 49 -12.08 -6.76 -5.72
C LYS A 49 -10.69 -6.34 -6.18
N VAL A 50 -9.75 -7.29 -6.27
CA VAL A 50 -8.38 -7.02 -6.75
C VAL A 50 -8.42 -6.50 -8.19
N ALA A 51 -9.19 -7.13 -9.07
CA ALA A 51 -9.30 -6.69 -10.47
C ALA A 51 -9.94 -5.31 -10.62
N LEU A 52 -11.00 -5.03 -9.85
CA LEU A 52 -11.61 -3.69 -9.79
C LEU A 52 -10.62 -2.66 -9.25
N GLY A 53 -9.95 -2.97 -8.14
CA GLY A 53 -8.97 -2.07 -7.51
C GLY A 53 -7.80 -1.76 -8.41
N ARG A 54 -7.27 -2.76 -9.14
CA ARG A 54 -6.23 -2.55 -10.14
C ARG A 54 -6.71 -1.59 -11.23
N ARG A 55 -7.93 -1.72 -11.74
CA ARG A 55 -8.46 -0.82 -12.76
C ARG A 55 -8.60 0.60 -12.21
N LEU A 56 -9.16 0.76 -11.02
CA LEU A 56 -9.31 2.06 -10.35
C LEU A 56 -7.97 2.73 -10.07
N PHE A 57 -6.94 1.97 -9.69
CA PHE A 57 -5.60 2.49 -9.40
C PHE A 57 -4.91 3.11 -10.62
N TYR A 58 -5.22 2.61 -11.83
CA TYR A 58 -4.65 3.07 -13.10
C TYR A 58 -5.58 4.00 -13.89
N ASP A 59 -6.78 4.30 -13.38
CA ASP A 59 -7.77 5.10 -14.11
C ASP A 59 -7.84 6.53 -13.55
N PRO A 60 -7.63 7.55 -14.38
CA PRO A 60 -7.71 8.95 -13.94
C PRO A 60 -9.13 9.43 -13.61
N ILE A 61 -10.16 8.60 -13.79
CA ILE A 61 -11.56 8.91 -13.44
C ILE A 61 -11.76 9.32 -11.98
N LEU A 62 -10.81 8.93 -11.10
CA LEU A 62 -10.80 9.26 -9.68
C LEU A 62 -10.13 10.60 -9.36
N SER A 63 -9.86 11.45 -10.37
CA SER A 63 -9.45 12.83 -10.15
C SER A 63 -10.50 13.81 -10.64
N GLN A 64 -10.56 15.02 -10.06
CA GLN A 64 -11.62 15.98 -10.34
C GLN A 64 -11.73 16.35 -11.83
N ASN A 65 -10.59 16.44 -12.53
CA ASN A 65 -10.50 16.82 -13.94
C ASN A 65 -10.19 15.65 -14.88
N GLY A 66 -10.09 14.42 -14.36
CA GLY A 66 -9.79 13.21 -15.14
C GLY A 66 -8.34 13.15 -15.67
N SER A 67 -7.38 13.84 -15.04
CA SER A 67 -5.99 13.90 -15.53
C SER A 67 -4.99 13.11 -14.70
N MET A 68 -5.38 12.56 -13.53
CA MET A 68 -4.46 11.92 -12.59
C MET A 68 -5.04 10.62 -12.03
N ALA A 69 -4.22 9.58 -12.03
CA ALA A 69 -4.49 8.28 -11.40
C ALA A 69 -3.53 8.04 -10.22
N CYS A 70 -3.80 7.05 -9.37
CA CYS A 70 -2.86 6.63 -8.33
C CYS A 70 -1.50 6.22 -8.92
N ALA A 71 -1.51 5.62 -10.11
CA ALA A 71 -0.30 5.16 -10.81
C ALA A 71 0.61 6.29 -11.30
N ASP A 72 0.15 7.54 -11.36
CA ASP A 72 1.01 8.68 -11.75
C ASP A 72 1.96 9.07 -10.62
N CYS A 73 1.53 8.89 -9.36
CA CYS A 73 2.37 9.04 -8.18
C CYS A 73 3.03 7.72 -7.74
N HIS A 74 2.46 6.57 -8.11
CA HIS A 74 2.94 5.25 -7.71
C HIS A 74 3.34 4.43 -8.95
N VAL A 75 4.52 4.73 -9.50
CA VAL A 75 5.07 4.10 -10.72
C VAL A 75 5.69 2.75 -10.40
N GLN A 76 5.19 1.67 -10.99
CA GLN A 76 5.64 0.30 -10.68
C GLN A 76 7.16 0.12 -10.84
N ALA A 77 7.76 0.60 -11.91
CA ALA A 77 9.19 0.47 -12.19
C ALA A 77 10.08 1.16 -11.14
N LEU A 78 9.51 2.09 -10.36
CA LEU A 78 10.15 2.80 -9.26
C LEU A 78 9.70 2.26 -7.89
N GLY A 79 9.32 0.98 -7.79
CA GLY A 79 8.83 0.38 -6.55
C GLY A 79 7.52 1.00 -6.05
N PHE A 80 6.74 1.59 -6.94
CA PHE A 80 5.54 2.37 -6.66
C PHE A 80 5.81 3.69 -5.90
N SER A 81 6.95 4.32 -6.15
CA SER A 81 7.26 5.73 -5.90
C SER A 81 7.14 6.51 -7.21
N ASP A 82 7.40 7.83 -7.24
CA ASP A 82 7.25 8.65 -8.46
C ASP A 82 8.57 9.21 -9.03
N GLY A 83 9.67 9.04 -8.32
CA GLY A 83 10.97 9.57 -8.73
C GLY A 83 11.12 11.08 -8.57
N GLN A 84 10.17 11.76 -7.90
CA GLN A 84 10.20 13.19 -7.64
C GLN A 84 10.38 13.48 -6.14
N PRO A 85 10.95 14.65 -5.78
CA PRO A 85 11.01 15.04 -4.36
C PRO A 85 9.64 15.10 -3.71
N THR A 86 8.69 15.74 -4.39
CA THR A 86 7.27 15.79 -4.03
C THR A 86 6.43 15.83 -5.31
N HIS A 87 5.20 15.33 -5.26
CA HIS A 87 4.33 15.30 -6.42
C HIS A 87 3.48 16.58 -6.52
N VAL A 88 3.02 16.91 -7.75
CA VAL A 88 2.11 18.03 -8.02
C VAL A 88 0.70 17.49 -8.18
N GLY A 89 -0.26 18.03 -7.43
CA GLY A 89 -1.68 17.66 -7.55
C GLY A 89 -2.37 18.22 -8.79
N VAL A 90 -3.63 17.81 -9.00
CA VAL A 90 -4.45 18.19 -10.18
C VAL A 90 -4.71 19.70 -10.31
N THR A 91 -4.53 20.46 -9.24
CA THR A 91 -4.67 21.95 -9.23
C THR A 91 -3.35 22.66 -9.47
N GLY A 92 -2.22 21.94 -9.59
CA GLY A 92 -0.88 22.49 -9.63
C GLY A 92 -0.28 22.76 -8.24
N GLU A 93 -0.99 22.42 -7.17
CA GLU A 93 -0.48 22.53 -5.79
C GLU A 93 0.59 21.46 -5.53
N MET A 94 1.71 21.88 -4.95
CA MET A 94 2.84 20.99 -4.64
C MET A 94 2.56 20.17 -3.38
N GLY A 95 2.77 18.87 -3.44
CA GLY A 95 2.78 18.01 -2.27
C GLY A 95 3.90 18.34 -1.29
N VAL A 96 3.73 17.97 -0.03
CA VAL A 96 4.68 18.32 1.05
C VAL A 96 5.61 17.17 1.42
N ARG A 97 5.36 15.96 0.90
CA ARG A 97 6.12 14.74 1.21
C ARG A 97 6.49 13.97 -0.06
N ASN A 98 7.58 13.24 0.05
CA ASN A 98 7.98 12.27 -0.97
C ASN A 98 6.98 11.10 -1.01
N VAL A 99 6.72 10.58 -2.21
CA VAL A 99 5.80 9.45 -2.42
C VAL A 99 6.44 8.14 -1.99
N PRO A 100 5.93 7.47 -0.93
CA PRO A 100 6.50 6.22 -0.45
C PRO A 100 6.16 5.06 -1.39
N GLY A 101 7.10 4.12 -1.56
CA GLY A 101 6.86 2.88 -2.30
C GLY A 101 5.82 1.98 -1.62
N LEU A 102 5.12 1.15 -2.42
CA LEU A 102 4.01 0.30 -1.95
C LEU A 102 4.38 -1.18 -1.77
N ALA A 103 5.65 -1.57 -1.93
CA ALA A 103 6.06 -2.96 -1.68
C ALA A 103 5.68 -3.38 -0.25
N ASN A 104 5.03 -4.55 -0.12
CA ASN A 104 4.62 -5.15 1.15
C ASN A 104 3.74 -4.26 2.04
N VAL A 105 3.02 -3.31 1.46
CA VAL A 105 2.18 -2.38 2.22
C VAL A 105 1.08 -3.07 3.04
N ALA A 106 0.72 -4.31 2.69
CA ALA A 106 -0.26 -5.13 3.41
C ALA A 106 0.12 -5.45 4.87
N TRP A 107 1.40 -5.44 5.21
CA TRP A 107 1.91 -5.72 6.58
C TRP A 107 2.20 -4.46 7.39
N ARG A 108 2.01 -3.28 6.82
CA ARG A 108 2.35 -2.03 7.50
C ARG A 108 1.25 -1.59 8.45
N SER A 109 1.64 -1.21 9.67
CA SER A 109 0.75 -0.66 10.70
C SER A 109 0.54 0.86 10.57
N GLY A 110 1.34 1.53 9.75
CA GLY A 110 1.24 2.96 9.47
C GLY A 110 1.57 3.26 8.02
N LEU A 111 0.76 4.10 7.39
CA LEU A 111 0.70 4.28 5.94
C LEU A 111 1.09 5.68 5.47
N THR A 112 1.66 6.50 6.36
CA THR A 112 2.15 7.84 6.07
C THR A 112 3.55 8.05 6.67
N TRP A 113 4.25 9.10 6.27
CA TRP A 113 5.56 9.46 6.81
C TRP A 113 5.53 9.85 8.29
N THR A 114 4.39 10.31 8.77
CA THR A 114 4.21 10.76 10.14
C THR A 114 3.12 9.92 10.82
N GLU A 115 3.08 9.93 12.13
CA GLU A 115 2.02 9.25 12.86
C GLU A 115 0.71 10.02 12.75
N ALA A 116 -0.26 9.48 12.04
CA ALA A 116 -1.54 10.11 11.83
C ALA A 116 -2.75 9.20 12.13
N GLY A 117 -2.53 8.03 12.70
CA GLY A 117 -3.61 7.07 12.94
C GLY A 117 -4.17 6.41 11.66
N LEU A 118 -3.54 6.63 10.51
CA LEU A 118 -3.94 5.98 9.26
C LEU A 118 -3.32 4.57 9.19
N THR A 119 -4.08 3.59 9.66
CA THR A 119 -3.65 2.20 9.81
C THR A 119 -4.26 1.25 8.80
N THR A 120 -5.20 1.72 7.96
CA THR A 120 -5.82 0.91 6.90
C THR A 120 -5.60 1.52 5.54
N LEU A 121 -5.38 0.68 4.53
CA LEU A 121 -5.20 1.13 3.14
C LEU A 121 -6.44 1.88 2.63
N GLU A 122 -7.62 1.49 3.10
CA GLU A 122 -8.89 2.13 2.77
C GLU A 122 -8.93 3.58 3.26
N ALA A 123 -8.55 3.82 4.51
CA ALA A 123 -8.50 5.17 5.08
C ALA A 123 -7.39 6.01 4.42
N GLN A 124 -6.23 5.40 4.16
CA GLN A 124 -5.13 6.10 3.50
C GLN A 124 -5.49 6.50 2.06
N ALA A 125 -6.15 5.63 1.28
CA ALA A 125 -6.55 5.93 -0.09
C ALA A 125 -7.54 7.12 -0.19
N MET A 126 -8.29 7.41 0.86
CA MET A 126 -9.15 8.61 0.92
C MET A 126 -8.34 9.91 0.92
N VAL A 127 -7.13 9.91 1.50
CA VAL A 127 -6.32 11.13 1.65
C VAL A 127 -6.00 11.77 0.30
N PRO A 128 -5.33 11.08 -0.68
CA PRO A 128 -5.06 11.69 -1.98
C PRO A 128 -6.32 12.00 -2.78
N MET A 129 -7.40 11.22 -2.62
CA MET A 129 -8.63 11.47 -3.37
C MET A 129 -9.37 12.71 -2.90
N THR A 130 -9.51 12.91 -1.58
CA THR A 130 -10.41 13.91 -1.00
C THR A 130 -9.70 14.96 -0.14
N GLY A 131 -8.38 14.90 -0.03
CA GLY A 131 -7.56 15.87 0.70
C GLY A 131 -7.71 17.28 0.12
N VAL A 132 -7.73 18.28 1.01
CA VAL A 132 -7.95 19.68 0.63
C VAL A 132 -6.69 20.53 0.72
N LYS A 133 -5.61 20.00 1.34
CA LYS A 133 -4.33 20.69 1.45
C LYS A 133 -3.18 19.69 1.76
N PRO A 134 -2.28 19.44 0.81
CA PRO A 134 -2.39 19.84 -0.60
C PRO A 134 -3.58 19.15 -1.28
N VAL A 135 -4.10 19.75 -2.34
CA VAL A 135 -5.09 19.11 -3.19
C VAL A 135 -4.34 18.18 -4.16
N GLU A 136 -4.48 16.86 -3.99
CA GLU A 136 -3.85 15.89 -4.87
C GLU A 136 -4.79 15.51 -6.02
N MET A 137 -5.84 14.74 -5.80
CA MET A 137 -6.78 14.31 -6.84
C MET A 137 -8.06 15.16 -6.88
N GLY A 138 -8.37 15.92 -5.84
CA GLY A 138 -9.45 16.92 -5.82
C GLY A 138 -10.87 16.36 -5.84
N MET A 139 -11.09 15.12 -5.45
CA MET A 139 -12.41 14.47 -5.39
C MET A 139 -13.15 14.78 -4.09
N ALA A 140 -13.33 16.05 -3.74
CA ALA A 140 -13.98 16.48 -2.50
C ALA A 140 -15.53 16.39 -2.55
N GLY A 141 -16.08 15.62 -3.49
CA GLY A 141 -17.51 15.43 -3.69
C GLY A 141 -18.14 14.37 -2.78
N ASP A 142 -19.41 14.17 -2.98
CA ASP A 142 -20.19 13.11 -2.34
C ASP A 142 -20.15 11.79 -3.14
N ASP A 143 -20.70 10.72 -2.55
CA ASP A 143 -20.82 9.42 -3.20
C ASP A 143 -21.69 9.48 -4.48
N ALA A 144 -22.63 10.43 -4.61
CA ALA A 144 -23.51 10.53 -5.77
C ALA A 144 -22.73 10.97 -7.03
N ASP A 145 -21.82 11.94 -6.93
CA ASP A 145 -20.97 12.34 -8.06
C ASP A 145 -20.03 11.19 -8.47
N LEU A 146 -19.38 10.54 -7.50
CA LEU A 146 -18.54 9.36 -7.73
C LEU A 146 -19.32 8.23 -8.41
N ALA A 147 -20.50 7.90 -7.89
CA ALA A 147 -21.38 6.88 -8.44
C ALA A 147 -21.82 7.21 -9.88
N ARG A 148 -22.16 8.46 -10.16
CA ARG A 148 -22.53 8.92 -11.50
C ARG A 148 -21.38 8.74 -12.49
N ARG A 149 -20.16 9.14 -12.13
CA ARG A 149 -18.95 9.00 -12.97
C ARG A 149 -18.66 7.55 -13.29
N LEU A 150 -18.53 6.70 -12.26
CA LEU A 150 -18.19 5.30 -12.44
C LEU A 150 -19.32 4.47 -13.11
N SER A 151 -20.58 4.77 -12.78
CA SER A 151 -21.73 4.06 -13.38
C SER A 151 -22.04 4.45 -14.84
N ALA A 152 -21.42 5.51 -15.36
CA ALA A 152 -21.52 5.81 -16.78
C ALA A 152 -20.87 4.73 -17.66
N ASP A 153 -19.80 4.08 -17.16
CA ASP A 153 -19.10 2.99 -17.85
C ASP A 153 -19.72 1.62 -17.49
N ALA A 154 -20.16 0.88 -18.51
CA ALA A 154 -20.72 -0.47 -18.37
C ALA A 154 -19.72 -1.47 -17.76
N CYS A 155 -18.42 -1.28 -17.99
CA CYS A 155 -17.38 -2.10 -17.39
C CYS A 155 -17.34 -1.92 -15.88
N TYR A 156 -17.33 -0.69 -15.38
CA TYR A 156 -17.37 -0.42 -13.94
C TYR A 156 -18.63 -0.97 -13.29
N ARG A 157 -19.81 -0.78 -13.90
CA ARG A 157 -21.05 -1.37 -13.35
C ARG A 157 -20.92 -2.88 -13.13
N ARG A 158 -20.37 -3.59 -14.13
CA ARG A 158 -20.16 -5.04 -14.03
C ARG A 158 -19.12 -5.41 -12.96
N LEU A 159 -17.97 -4.72 -12.94
CA LEU A 159 -16.90 -4.99 -11.98
C LEU A 159 -17.34 -4.74 -10.53
N PHE A 160 -18.12 -3.69 -10.29
CA PHE A 160 -18.67 -3.41 -8.95
C PHE A 160 -19.65 -4.49 -8.52
N MET A 161 -20.55 -4.96 -9.41
CA MET A 161 -21.45 -6.08 -9.08
C MET A 161 -20.70 -7.37 -8.74
N GLN A 162 -19.59 -7.65 -9.41
CA GLN A 162 -18.75 -8.82 -9.12
C GLN A 162 -17.97 -8.67 -7.82
N ALA A 163 -17.40 -7.48 -7.57
CA ALA A 163 -16.58 -7.21 -6.39
C ALA A 163 -17.40 -7.09 -5.09
N PHE A 164 -18.67 -6.66 -5.21
CA PHE A 164 -19.57 -6.41 -4.07
C PHE A 164 -20.96 -7.03 -4.33
N PRO A 165 -21.06 -8.37 -4.35
CA PRO A 165 -22.33 -9.03 -4.60
C PRO A 165 -23.36 -8.67 -3.52
N GLY A 166 -24.58 -8.37 -3.95
CA GLY A 166 -25.68 -7.96 -3.07
C GLY A 166 -25.72 -6.46 -2.72
N ALA A 167 -24.74 -5.68 -3.16
CA ALA A 167 -24.79 -4.22 -3.01
C ALA A 167 -25.75 -3.60 -4.04
N THR A 168 -26.68 -2.77 -3.56
CA THR A 168 -27.73 -2.14 -4.40
C THR A 168 -27.49 -0.66 -4.69
N ASP A 169 -26.59 -0.03 -3.93
CA ASP A 169 -26.32 1.42 -3.93
C ASP A 169 -25.12 1.83 -4.83
N GLY A 170 -24.59 0.90 -5.62
CA GLY A 170 -23.55 1.19 -6.62
C GLY A 170 -22.17 1.56 -6.05
N PRO A 171 -21.33 2.26 -6.83
CA PRO A 171 -20.04 2.75 -6.38
C PRO A 171 -20.17 3.77 -5.26
N THR A 172 -19.38 3.59 -4.18
CA THR A 172 -19.20 4.55 -3.09
C THR A 172 -17.71 4.70 -2.81
N TYR A 173 -17.26 5.76 -2.13
CA TYR A 173 -15.87 5.91 -1.72
C TYR A 173 -15.40 4.70 -0.89
N ALA A 174 -16.24 4.20 0.00
CA ALA A 174 -15.93 3.01 0.80
C ALA A 174 -15.64 1.78 -0.08
N ARG A 175 -16.40 1.55 -1.14
CA ARG A 175 -16.16 0.43 -2.07
C ARG A 175 -14.97 0.66 -3.00
N VAL A 176 -14.78 1.89 -3.45
CA VAL A 176 -13.60 2.27 -4.26
C VAL A 176 -12.33 2.02 -3.45
N THR A 177 -12.24 2.54 -2.24
CA THR A 177 -11.06 2.36 -1.37
C THR A 177 -10.87 0.90 -0.95
N ALA A 178 -11.94 0.16 -0.67
CA ALA A 178 -11.86 -1.28 -0.40
C ALA A 178 -11.30 -2.07 -1.59
N ALA A 179 -11.66 -1.71 -2.82
CA ALA A 179 -11.11 -2.36 -4.01
C ALA A 179 -9.65 -1.96 -4.24
N ILE A 180 -9.29 -0.67 -4.13
CA ILE A 180 -7.91 -0.19 -4.24
C ILE A 180 -7.04 -0.84 -3.17
N GLY A 181 -7.47 -0.87 -1.92
CA GLY A 181 -6.77 -1.53 -0.82
C GLY A 181 -6.58 -3.03 -1.06
N ALA A 182 -7.58 -3.71 -1.65
CA ALA A 182 -7.44 -5.12 -2.03
C ALA A 182 -6.35 -5.31 -3.09
N PHE A 183 -6.25 -4.45 -4.10
CA PHE A 183 -5.17 -4.49 -5.08
C PHE A 183 -3.81 -4.18 -4.44
N GLN A 184 -3.69 -3.13 -3.64
CA GLN A 184 -2.44 -2.78 -2.96
C GLN A 184 -1.93 -3.91 -2.06
N ARG A 185 -2.80 -4.66 -1.40
CA ARG A 185 -2.43 -5.83 -0.60
C ARG A 185 -1.78 -6.95 -1.41
N THR A 186 -1.95 -6.97 -2.72
CA THR A 186 -1.28 -7.94 -3.60
C THR A 186 0.16 -7.56 -3.96
N MET A 187 0.60 -6.34 -3.65
CA MET A 187 1.93 -5.82 -3.98
C MET A 187 3.02 -6.42 -3.07
N ILE A 188 3.24 -7.72 -3.21
CA ILE A 188 4.15 -8.54 -2.39
C ILE A 188 5.51 -8.62 -3.06
N SER A 189 6.57 -8.25 -2.34
CA SER A 189 7.95 -8.16 -2.80
C SER A 189 8.91 -8.88 -1.85
N PHE A 190 9.12 -10.17 -2.10
CA PHE A 190 10.06 -11.05 -1.38
C PHE A 190 10.92 -11.88 -2.34
N GLY A 191 11.18 -11.37 -3.54
CA GLY A 191 11.97 -12.04 -4.57
C GLY A 191 13.34 -11.40 -4.84
N SER A 192 13.87 -10.59 -3.94
CA SER A 192 15.17 -9.95 -4.10
C SER A 192 16.34 -10.93 -3.97
N PRO A 193 17.58 -10.59 -4.41
CA PRO A 193 18.77 -11.38 -4.15
C PRO A 193 18.98 -11.71 -2.66
N TYR A 194 18.61 -10.78 -1.77
CA TYR A 194 18.63 -11.03 -0.32
C TYR A 194 17.71 -12.20 0.06
N ASP A 195 16.46 -12.18 -0.39
CA ASP A 195 15.45 -13.20 -0.06
C ASP A 195 15.84 -14.59 -0.58
N ARG A 196 16.47 -14.64 -1.74
CA ARG A 196 16.93 -15.89 -2.37
C ARG A 196 18.26 -16.40 -1.85
N GLY A 197 18.88 -15.72 -0.87
CA GLY A 197 20.24 -16.07 -0.39
C GLY A 197 21.32 -15.89 -1.45
N ALA A 198 21.06 -15.10 -2.50
CA ALA A 198 21.94 -14.92 -3.67
C ALA A 198 22.70 -13.58 -3.67
N MET A 199 22.92 -13.00 -2.48
CA MET A 199 23.69 -11.77 -2.36
C MET A 199 25.14 -11.94 -2.81
N PRO A 200 25.71 -11.01 -3.62
CA PRO A 200 27.13 -10.95 -3.90
C PRO A 200 27.99 -10.81 -2.63
N PRO A 201 29.28 -11.19 -2.66
CA PRO A 201 30.16 -11.07 -1.49
C PRO A 201 30.20 -9.66 -0.89
N LEU A 202 30.23 -8.62 -1.72
CA LEU A 202 30.23 -7.24 -1.27
C LEU A 202 28.92 -6.89 -0.53
N ALA A 203 27.78 -7.33 -1.04
CA ALA A 203 26.48 -7.11 -0.39
C ALA A 203 26.37 -7.85 0.95
N ARG A 204 26.93 -9.08 1.07
CA ARG A 204 27.00 -9.78 2.36
C ARG A 204 27.85 -9.05 3.40
N LYS A 205 28.98 -8.46 2.97
CA LYS A 205 29.78 -7.57 3.83
C LYS A 205 28.96 -6.35 4.27
N GLY A 206 28.21 -5.73 3.35
CA GLY A 206 27.32 -4.62 3.63
C GLY A 206 26.19 -4.97 4.60
N ALA A 207 25.61 -6.18 4.51
CA ALA A 207 24.59 -6.66 5.43
C ALA A 207 25.13 -6.77 6.87
N ALA A 208 26.34 -7.31 7.04
CA ALA A 208 27.00 -7.37 8.35
C ALA A 208 27.23 -5.96 8.91
N GLN A 209 27.64 -5.03 8.07
CA GLN A 209 27.88 -3.65 8.46
C GLN A 209 26.57 -2.90 8.79
N PHE A 210 25.50 -3.11 8.04
CA PHE A 210 24.17 -2.58 8.31
C PHE A 210 23.70 -2.92 9.73
N ALA A 211 23.91 -4.18 10.13
CA ALA A 211 23.60 -4.62 11.49
C ALA A 211 24.53 -3.97 12.53
N ALA A 212 25.84 -3.93 12.27
CA ALA A 212 26.84 -3.41 13.21
C ALA A 212 26.75 -1.89 13.39
N SER A 213 26.31 -1.14 12.38
CA SER A 213 26.19 0.33 12.44
C SER A 213 24.86 0.81 13.06
N GLY A 214 24.03 -0.08 13.60
CA GLY A 214 22.78 0.26 14.26
C GLY A 214 21.60 0.51 13.33
N CYS A 215 21.76 0.40 12.01
CA CYS A 215 20.64 0.59 11.06
C CYS A 215 19.51 -0.40 11.31
N ALA A 216 19.84 -1.63 11.70
CA ALA A 216 18.87 -2.69 11.99
C ALA A 216 18.04 -2.44 13.27
N SER A 217 18.35 -1.42 14.08
CA SER A 217 17.52 -1.07 15.24
C SER A 217 16.15 -0.52 14.87
N CYS A 218 16.06 0.18 13.74
CA CYS A 218 14.82 0.72 13.17
C CYS A 218 14.42 -0.06 11.91
N HIS A 219 15.37 -0.29 10.99
CA HIS A 219 15.14 -1.03 9.76
C HIS A 219 15.29 -2.55 9.98
N SER A 220 14.35 -3.14 10.71
CA SER A 220 14.38 -4.54 11.17
C SER A 220 13.30 -5.41 10.51
N GLY A 221 13.35 -6.70 10.80
CA GLY A 221 12.37 -7.68 10.31
C GLY A 221 12.43 -7.93 8.79
N ALA A 222 11.46 -8.68 8.32
CA ALA A 222 11.41 -9.11 6.91
C ALA A 222 11.17 -7.96 5.93
N ASP A 223 10.55 -6.88 6.37
CA ASP A 223 10.26 -5.68 5.54
C ASP A 223 11.24 -4.52 5.81
N PHE A 224 12.29 -4.74 6.62
CA PHE A 224 13.29 -3.73 6.98
C PHE A 224 12.65 -2.44 7.50
N THR A 225 11.71 -2.57 8.42
CA THR A 225 11.05 -1.48 9.15
C THR A 225 10.51 -2.00 10.48
N ASP A 226 10.58 -1.19 11.52
CA ASP A 226 9.90 -1.43 12.79
C ASP A 226 8.48 -0.82 12.81
N GLY A 227 8.11 -0.07 11.77
CA GLY A 227 6.82 0.61 11.64
C GLY A 227 6.63 1.76 12.64
N GLN A 228 7.65 2.08 13.44
CA GLN A 228 7.58 3.15 14.44
C GLN A 228 8.02 4.50 13.85
N VAL A 229 7.79 5.58 14.60
CA VAL A 229 8.24 6.93 14.26
C VAL A 229 9.47 7.31 15.08
N HIS A 230 10.45 7.88 14.40
CA HIS A 230 11.73 8.26 15.02
C HIS A 230 12.16 9.66 14.60
N TYR A 231 12.89 10.34 15.47
CA TYR A 231 13.60 11.56 15.11
C TYR A 231 14.86 11.20 14.31
N VAL A 232 14.92 11.66 13.06
CA VAL A 232 16.05 11.34 12.16
C VAL A 232 17.00 12.51 11.93
N GLY A 233 16.81 13.63 12.65
CA GLY A 233 17.71 14.79 12.59
C GLY A 233 17.56 15.67 11.35
N THR A 234 16.53 15.46 10.55
CA THR A 234 16.31 16.16 9.27
C THR A 234 15.23 17.25 9.40
N ALA A 235 15.10 17.87 10.56
CA ALA A 235 14.03 18.83 10.85
C ALA A 235 13.94 19.95 9.79
N ALA A 236 12.79 20.02 9.12
CA ALA A 236 12.33 21.22 8.43
C ALA A 236 11.08 21.73 9.13
N PRO A 237 10.78 23.05 9.07
CA PRO A 237 9.53 23.58 9.62
C PRO A 237 8.33 22.85 9.00
N ARG A 238 7.40 22.45 9.83
CA ARG A 238 6.19 21.76 9.37
C ARG A 238 5.27 22.73 8.66
N GLU A 239 5.14 22.56 7.37
CA GLU A 239 3.93 23.00 6.67
C GLU A 239 2.83 21.96 6.89
N ALA A 240 1.58 22.42 6.82
CA ALA A 240 0.41 21.60 7.13
C ALA A 240 0.35 20.33 6.24
N ASP A 241 0.82 19.23 6.77
CA ASP A 241 0.72 17.92 6.15
C ASP A 241 -0.68 17.34 6.42
N SER A 242 -1.55 17.36 5.42
CA SER A 242 -2.92 16.88 5.55
C SER A 242 -2.99 15.39 5.92
N SER A 243 -1.92 14.61 5.70
CA SER A 243 -1.85 13.21 6.10
C SER A 243 -1.93 13.04 7.62
N LEU A 244 -1.49 14.04 8.39
CA LEU A 244 -1.59 14.06 9.86
C LEU A 244 -3.03 14.16 10.36
N TYR A 245 -3.96 14.59 9.50
CA TYR A 245 -5.33 14.93 9.87
C TYR A 245 -6.37 14.21 9.00
N GLY A 246 -5.97 13.09 8.38
CA GLY A 246 -6.87 12.33 7.50
C GLY A 246 -7.38 13.17 6.32
N GLY A 247 -6.50 14.00 5.73
CA GLY A 247 -6.83 14.88 4.62
C GLY A 247 -7.51 16.20 5.00
N LYS A 248 -7.71 16.50 6.29
CA LYS A 248 -8.32 17.76 6.77
C LYS A 248 -7.26 18.76 7.20
N PRO A 249 -7.54 20.04 7.23
CA PRO A 249 -6.62 21.04 7.80
C PRO A 249 -6.42 20.81 9.31
N PRO A 250 -5.22 21.14 9.84
CA PRO A 250 -4.95 21.01 11.28
C PRO A 250 -5.87 21.92 12.10
N PRO A 251 -6.20 21.52 13.35
CA PRO A 251 -6.95 22.37 14.25
C PRO A 251 -6.25 23.72 14.48
N PRO A 252 -6.98 24.82 14.61
CA PRO A 252 -6.38 26.11 14.94
C PRO A 252 -5.58 26.05 16.26
N GLY A 253 -4.35 26.59 16.27
CA GLY A 253 -3.50 26.61 17.44
C GLY A 253 -2.74 25.31 17.76
N PHE A 254 -2.80 24.32 16.88
CA PHE A 254 -2.01 23.10 17.04
C PHE A 254 -0.54 23.35 16.69
N GLU A 255 0.35 23.22 17.69
CA GLU A 255 1.79 23.16 17.48
C GLU A 255 2.22 21.70 17.36
N PRO A 256 2.69 21.27 16.18
CA PRO A 256 3.14 19.91 15.99
C PRO A 256 4.39 19.61 16.84
N PRO A 257 4.52 18.40 17.42
CA PRO A 257 5.75 17.99 18.09
C PRO A 257 6.94 17.99 17.11
N PRO A 258 8.20 17.97 17.61
CA PRO A 258 9.37 17.84 16.75
C PRO A 258 9.21 16.72 15.74
N GLU A 259 9.65 16.96 14.52
CA GLU A 259 9.39 16.06 13.40
C GLU A 259 9.96 14.65 13.65
N GLN A 260 9.07 13.73 13.81
CA GLN A 260 9.34 12.29 13.84
C GLN A 260 8.78 11.66 12.58
N PHE A 261 9.55 10.78 11.96
CA PHE A 261 9.15 10.12 10.73
C PHE A 261 9.12 8.62 10.92
N ARG A 262 8.14 8.00 10.28
CA ARG A 262 8.03 6.56 10.26
C ARG A 262 9.23 5.96 9.53
N THR A 263 9.80 4.91 10.11
CA THR A 263 10.81 4.09 9.44
C THR A 263 10.20 3.49 8.16
N PRO A 264 10.63 3.92 6.97
CA PRO A 264 10.14 3.30 5.74
C PRO A 264 10.76 1.91 5.56
N SER A 265 10.05 1.03 4.87
CA SER A 265 10.65 -0.22 4.39
C SER A 265 11.84 0.09 3.46
N LEU A 266 12.90 -0.72 3.55
CA LEU A 266 14.02 -0.65 2.62
C LEU A 266 13.85 -1.60 1.41
N ARG A 267 12.73 -2.29 1.28
CA ARG A 267 12.44 -3.09 0.10
C ARG A 267 12.42 -2.20 -1.13
N ASN A 268 13.19 -2.59 -2.15
CA ASN A 268 13.35 -1.84 -3.39
C ASN A 268 13.94 -0.42 -3.22
N VAL A 269 14.60 -0.12 -2.10
CA VAL A 269 15.10 1.22 -1.80
C VAL A 269 16.02 1.79 -2.87
N ALA A 270 16.73 0.95 -3.63
CA ALA A 270 17.63 1.40 -4.69
C ALA A 270 16.91 2.10 -5.87
N VAL A 271 15.61 1.90 -6.03
CA VAL A 271 14.82 2.47 -7.13
C VAL A 271 13.75 3.47 -6.69
N THR A 272 13.58 3.70 -5.39
CA THR A 272 12.53 4.59 -4.85
C THR A 272 13.01 6.02 -4.56
N GLY A 273 14.13 6.42 -5.13
CA GLY A 273 14.65 7.79 -4.96
C GLY A 273 13.81 8.85 -5.68
N PRO A 274 14.02 10.14 -5.31
CA PRO A 274 14.91 10.63 -4.25
C PRO A 274 14.41 10.28 -2.85
N TRP A 275 15.30 10.27 -1.86
CA TRP A 275 15.06 9.64 -0.56
C TRP A 275 14.74 10.64 0.55
N LEU A 276 14.32 10.06 1.70
CA LEU A 276 13.76 10.68 2.89
C LEU A 276 12.37 11.29 2.65
N HIS A 277 11.74 11.69 3.74
CA HIS A 277 10.37 12.22 3.77
C HIS A 277 10.15 13.46 2.90
N ASP A 278 11.21 14.23 2.64
CA ASP A 278 11.20 15.47 1.88
C ASP A 278 11.77 15.32 0.46
N GLY A 279 12.20 14.11 0.08
CA GLY A 279 12.80 13.83 -1.22
C GLY A 279 14.09 14.63 -1.52
N LYS A 280 14.72 15.26 -0.52
CA LYS A 280 15.89 16.14 -0.72
C LYS A 280 17.21 15.39 -0.72
N SER A 281 17.21 14.08 -0.63
CA SER A 281 18.42 13.27 -0.74
C SER A 281 18.52 12.68 -2.14
N PRO A 282 19.42 13.15 -2.98
CA PRO A 282 19.51 12.72 -4.38
C PRO A 282 20.20 11.35 -4.55
N SER A 283 20.76 10.78 -3.48
CA SER A 283 21.38 9.46 -3.46
C SER A 283 21.13 8.76 -2.12
N ILE A 284 21.17 7.43 -2.12
CA ILE A 284 21.09 6.64 -0.87
C ILE A 284 22.21 7.04 0.10
N GLU A 285 23.42 7.25 -0.40
CA GLU A 285 24.53 7.72 0.44
C GLU A 285 24.19 9.06 1.11
N SER A 286 23.63 10.02 0.37
CA SER A 286 23.16 11.30 0.94
C SER A 286 22.10 11.07 2.00
N ALA A 287 21.15 10.17 1.77
CA ALA A 287 20.12 9.82 2.76
C ALA A 287 20.73 9.21 4.02
N ILE A 288 21.66 8.27 3.89
CA ILE A 288 22.38 7.67 5.02
C ILE A 288 23.12 8.73 5.84
N ARG A 289 23.84 9.65 5.17
CA ARG A 289 24.60 10.73 5.85
C ARG A 289 23.72 11.75 6.57
N ARG A 290 22.46 11.86 6.19
CA ARG A 290 21.48 12.74 6.85
C ARG A 290 20.80 12.11 8.06
N HIS A 291 21.04 10.84 8.37
CA HIS A 291 20.56 10.21 9.59
C HIS A 291 21.43 10.59 10.79
N ALA A 292 20.99 11.56 11.59
CA ALA A 292 21.77 12.02 12.75
C ALA A 292 21.96 10.94 13.84
N ALA A 293 21.09 9.95 13.90
CA ALA A 293 21.16 8.86 14.88
C ALA A 293 22.20 7.79 14.54
N VAL A 294 22.76 7.80 13.31
CA VAL A 294 23.71 6.78 12.86
C VAL A 294 25.14 7.30 12.92
N GLN A 295 25.97 6.63 13.72
CA GLN A 295 27.42 6.93 13.76
C GLN A 295 28.11 6.22 12.59
N LEU A 296 28.43 6.97 11.55
CA LEU A 296 29.13 6.46 10.34
C LEU A 296 30.65 6.36 10.55
N VAL A 297 31.08 5.74 11.65
CA VAL A 297 32.51 5.54 11.91
C VAL A 297 32.98 4.24 11.20
N ASN A 298 33.98 4.36 10.32
CA ASN A 298 34.56 3.25 9.57
C ASN A 298 33.56 2.45 8.69
N VAL A 299 32.57 3.14 8.12
CA VAL A 299 31.58 2.51 7.25
C VAL A 299 32.16 2.31 5.84
N ASP A 300 32.15 1.03 5.38
CA ASP A 300 32.39 0.70 3.96
C ASP A 300 31.13 1.04 3.15
N MET A 301 31.02 2.29 2.70
CA MET A 301 29.85 2.79 1.98
C MET A 301 29.54 1.97 0.71
N PRO A 302 30.53 1.59 -0.13
CA PRO A 302 30.28 0.70 -1.27
C PRO A 302 29.63 -0.64 -0.88
N ALA A 303 30.07 -1.25 0.22
CA ALA A 303 29.48 -2.50 0.70
C ALA A 303 28.04 -2.29 1.19
N LEU A 304 27.78 -1.21 1.94
CA LEU A 304 26.44 -0.88 2.44
C LEU A 304 25.47 -0.61 1.27
N LEU A 305 25.90 0.14 0.27
CA LEU A 305 25.09 0.40 -0.93
C LEU A 305 24.82 -0.89 -1.72
N ALA A 306 25.80 -1.79 -1.84
CA ALA A 306 25.59 -3.10 -2.47
C ALA A 306 24.58 -3.96 -1.71
N PHE A 307 24.56 -3.90 -0.38
CA PHE A 307 23.54 -4.55 0.41
C PHE A 307 22.14 -3.98 0.12
N LEU A 308 21.98 -2.65 0.16
CA LEU A 308 20.70 -1.98 -0.09
C LEU A 308 20.21 -2.26 -1.53
N ASP A 309 21.10 -2.30 -2.52
CA ASP A 309 20.75 -2.72 -3.89
C ASP A 309 20.24 -4.18 -3.93
N SER A 310 20.82 -5.07 -3.12
CA SER A 310 20.42 -6.47 -3.05
C SER A 310 19.01 -6.70 -2.49
N LEU A 311 18.35 -5.66 -1.95
CA LEU A 311 16.94 -5.67 -1.53
C LEU A 311 15.97 -5.37 -2.67
N THR A 312 16.47 -5.18 -3.90
CA THR A 312 15.64 -4.88 -5.07
C THR A 312 15.08 -6.15 -5.68
N ASP A 313 13.77 -6.25 -5.72
CA ASP A 313 13.02 -7.33 -6.34
C ASP A 313 12.64 -6.95 -7.79
N ARG A 314 13.49 -7.35 -8.73
CA ARG A 314 13.31 -6.98 -10.15
C ARG A 314 12.04 -7.58 -10.76
N GLU A 315 11.58 -8.74 -10.28
CA GLU A 315 10.33 -9.33 -10.72
C GLU A 315 9.14 -8.48 -10.28
N PHE A 316 9.12 -8.01 -9.04
CA PHE A 316 8.10 -7.09 -8.54
C PHE A 316 7.98 -5.83 -9.41
N LEU A 317 9.10 -5.24 -9.81
CA LEU A 317 9.14 -4.01 -10.62
C LEU A 317 8.58 -4.18 -12.04
N THR A 318 8.49 -5.41 -12.55
CA THR A 318 8.09 -5.71 -13.93
C THR A 318 6.90 -6.66 -14.05
N ASN A 319 6.39 -7.16 -12.92
CA ASN A 319 5.29 -8.12 -12.90
C ASN A 319 4.01 -7.52 -13.49
N ARG A 320 3.55 -8.11 -14.57
CA ARG A 320 2.36 -7.63 -15.29
C ARG A 320 1.07 -7.67 -14.47
N THR A 321 1.01 -8.46 -13.40
CA THR A 321 -0.16 -8.49 -12.51
C THR A 321 -0.32 -7.19 -11.71
N PHE A 322 0.75 -6.45 -11.51
CA PHE A 322 0.75 -5.15 -10.83
C PHE A 322 0.70 -3.96 -11.80
N GLY A 323 1.01 -4.15 -13.07
CA GLY A 323 0.97 -3.11 -14.10
C GLY A 323 -0.46 -2.71 -14.52
N PRO A 324 -0.62 -1.80 -15.49
CA PRO A 324 -1.94 -1.37 -15.96
C PRO A 324 -2.77 -2.57 -16.46
N PRO A 325 -4.08 -2.58 -16.18
CA PRO A 325 -4.96 -3.62 -16.66
C PRO A 325 -5.12 -3.52 -18.19
N PRO A 326 -5.57 -4.59 -18.86
CA PRO A 326 -5.95 -4.51 -20.27
C PRO A 326 -7.00 -3.40 -20.51
N ALA A 327 -6.90 -2.71 -21.66
CA ALA A 327 -7.86 -1.68 -22.04
C ALA A 327 -9.27 -2.24 -22.19
N THR A 328 -9.39 -3.51 -22.64
CA THR A 328 -10.68 -4.21 -22.71
C THR A 328 -11.18 -4.57 -21.31
N CYS A 329 -12.48 -4.46 -21.10
CA CYS A 329 -13.08 -4.90 -19.85
C CYS A 329 -12.85 -6.41 -19.65
N PRO A 330 -12.30 -6.83 -18.49
CA PRO A 330 -12.08 -8.25 -18.24
C PRO A 330 -13.40 -9.02 -18.34
N ALA A 331 -13.33 -10.27 -18.80
CA ALA A 331 -14.46 -11.20 -18.74
C ALA A 331 -14.92 -11.38 -17.27
N ALA A 332 -16.06 -12.01 -17.07
CA ALA A 332 -16.49 -12.38 -15.72
C ALA A 332 -15.40 -13.21 -15.02
N ILE A 333 -15.08 -12.84 -13.80
CA ILE A 333 -14.07 -13.48 -12.95
C ILE A 333 -14.75 -14.56 -12.12
#